data_6c9c4cca00eff74df24e6d7608fd7cc8
#
_entry.id   6c9c4cca00eff74df24e6d7608fd7cc8
#
_cell.length_a   1.000
_cell.length_b   1.000
_cell.length_c   1.000
_cell.angle_alpha   90.00
_cell.angle_beta   90.00
_cell.angle_gamma   90.00
#
_symmetry.space_group_name_H-M   'P 1'
#
loop_
_entity.id
_entity.type
_entity.pdbx_description
1 polymer ?
#
loop_
_entity_poly.entity_id
_entity_poly.type
_entity_poly.pdbx_seq_one_letter_code
_entity_poly.pdbx_strand_id
1 'polypeptide(L)'
;METVNSPAEQRVVLHNVRWETYERLLAEHADSSAPRFTYDRGELEIMSPSPEHERVNRRLAQLVLALTEEMGVEAEDLGSTTFRREDLKRGFEPDSCFYIENEGLIYGKDRVDLSVDPPPDLVIEIDITSPSISKLPIYAQMGVPEVWRYDGERLTMWKLEGSRYTEITESLTLPSLTNAVVSDFAEKSKTTKRTTWLMAVREWAQSHAHPLD
;
A
#
# COMPACT_ATOMS: atom_id res chain seq x y z
N MET A 1 -8.57 -18.38 -30.42
CA MET A 1 -8.65 -17.18 -29.57
C MET A 1 -7.23 -16.87 -29.18
N GLU A 2 -6.65 -15.84 -29.76
CA GLU A 2 -5.35 -15.35 -29.29
C GLU A 2 -5.56 -14.76 -27.90
N THR A 3 -4.86 -15.31 -26.91
CA THR A 3 -4.75 -14.69 -25.59
C THR A 3 -4.02 -13.38 -25.78
N VAL A 4 -4.76 -12.26 -25.72
CA VAL A 4 -4.15 -10.93 -25.61
C VAL A 4 -3.44 -10.95 -24.24
N ASN A 5 -2.11 -11.14 -24.28
CA ASN A 5 -1.28 -10.99 -23.10
C ASN A 5 -1.47 -9.55 -22.61
N SER A 6 -2.10 -9.35 -21.47
CA SER A 6 -2.08 -8.06 -20.79
C SER A 6 -0.63 -7.63 -20.62
N PRO A 7 -0.28 -6.35 -20.85
CA PRO A 7 1.09 -5.91 -20.64
C PRO A 7 1.50 -6.25 -19.21
N ALA A 8 2.59 -6.99 -19.08
CA ALA A 8 3.16 -7.34 -17.80
C ALA A 8 3.61 -6.06 -17.08
N GLU A 9 3.59 -6.07 -15.76
CA GLU A 9 4.22 -5.05 -14.95
C GLU A 9 5.67 -4.85 -15.41
N GLN A 10 6.08 -3.61 -15.58
CA GLN A 10 7.44 -3.28 -15.99
C GLN A 10 8.20 -2.66 -14.84
N ARG A 11 9.39 -3.19 -14.55
CA ARG A 11 10.29 -2.68 -13.51
C ARG A 11 11.69 -2.49 -14.09
N VAL A 12 12.30 -1.37 -13.73
CA VAL A 12 13.69 -1.05 -14.03
C VAL A 12 14.37 -0.59 -12.76
N VAL A 13 15.54 -1.15 -12.45
CA VAL A 13 16.39 -0.68 -11.34
C VAL A 13 17.63 -0.01 -11.90
N LEU A 14 17.87 1.22 -11.48
CA LEU A 14 19.06 1.99 -11.77
C LEU A 14 19.91 2.08 -10.51
N HIS A 15 21.21 1.89 -10.66
CA HIS A 15 22.18 1.97 -9.57
C HIS A 15 22.99 3.27 -9.65
N ASN A 16 23.55 3.69 -8.52
CA ASN A 16 24.36 4.91 -8.39
C ASN A 16 23.62 6.19 -8.81
N VAL A 17 22.29 6.21 -8.64
CA VAL A 17 21.46 7.39 -8.91
C VAL A 17 21.61 8.37 -7.75
N ARG A 18 21.88 9.64 -8.04
CA ARG A 18 21.93 10.68 -7.02
C ARG A 18 20.53 11.10 -6.57
N TRP A 19 20.42 11.57 -5.34
CA TRP A 19 19.18 12.07 -4.77
C TRP A 19 18.54 13.17 -5.62
N GLU A 20 19.33 14.10 -6.10
CA GLU A 20 18.86 15.21 -6.94
C GLU A 20 18.26 14.73 -8.27
N THR A 21 18.74 13.58 -8.78
CA THR A 21 18.16 12.95 -9.98
C THR A 21 16.81 12.35 -9.68
N TYR A 22 16.66 11.67 -8.52
CA TYR A 22 15.38 11.14 -8.05
C TYR A 22 14.35 12.27 -7.87
N GLU A 23 14.73 13.37 -7.20
CA GLU A 23 13.83 14.52 -6.99
C GLU A 23 13.39 15.17 -8.31
N ARG A 24 14.28 15.26 -9.29
CA ARG A 24 13.91 15.77 -10.62
C ARG A 24 12.93 14.87 -11.34
N LEU A 25 13.10 13.55 -11.27
CA LEU A 25 12.15 12.59 -11.85
C LEU A 25 10.78 12.73 -11.19
N LEU A 26 10.70 12.83 -9.87
CA LEU A 26 9.44 13.08 -9.17
C LEU A 26 8.78 14.38 -9.63
N ALA A 27 9.56 15.47 -9.75
CA ALA A 27 9.03 16.75 -10.19
C ALA A 27 8.52 16.73 -11.65
N GLU A 28 9.21 16.02 -12.54
CA GLU A 28 8.82 15.87 -13.94
C GLU A 28 7.56 14.98 -14.10
N HIS A 29 7.23 14.16 -13.11
CA HIS A 29 6.08 13.24 -13.10
C HIS A 29 5.00 13.59 -12.06
N ALA A 30 5.04 14.80 -11.50
CA ALA A 30 4.15 15.22 -10.41
C ALA A 30 2.65 15.10 -10.73
N ASP A 31 2.28 15.25 -12.00
CA ASP A 31 0.89 15.17 -12.48
C ASP A 31 0.52 13.77 -13.00
N SER A 32 1.38 12.77 -12.78
CA SER A 32 1.20 11.41 -13.31
C SER A 32 1.14 10.38 -12.20
N SER A 33 0.19 9.44 -12.28
CA SER A 33 0.08 8.31 -11.35
C SER A 33 0.99 7.12 -11.72
N ALA A 34 1.71 7.22 -12.81
CA ALA A 34 2.66 6.22 -13.29
C ALA A 34 3.76 6.89 -14.16
N PRO A 35 5.00 6.40 -14.13
CA PRO A 35 5.50 5.32 -13.29
C PRO A 35 5.59 5.69 -11.81
N ARG A 36 5.69 4.69 -10.93
CA ARG A 36 5.99 4.85 -9.51
C ARG A 36 7.47 4.73 -9.25
N PHE A 37 7.95 5.43 -8.24
CA PHE A 37 9.36 5.51 -7.91
C PHE A 37 9.65 5.01 -6.49
N THR A 38 10.67 4.18 -6.35
CA THR A 38 11.23 3.79 -5.05
C THR A 38 12.72 4.07 -5.05
N TYR A 39 13.21 4.76 -4.02
CA TYR A 39 14.61 5.13 -3.92
C TYR A 39 15.20 4.71 -2.57
N ASP A 40 16.30 3.97 -2.59
CA ASP A 40 17.10 3.62 -1.43
C ASP A 40 18.58 3.87 -1.67
N ARG A 41 19.09 5.01 -1.20
CA ARG A 41 20.53 5.34 -1.12
C ARG A 41 21.31 5.07 -2.39
N GLY A 42 20.77 5.47 -3.53
CA GLY A 42 21.41 5.34 -4.84
C GLY A 42 20.83 4.23 -5.71
N GLU A 43 19.96 3.40 -5.19
CA GLU A 43 19.15 2.48 -6.00
C GLU A 43 17.79 3.13 -6.29
N LEU A 44 17.43 3.23 -7.55
CA LEU A 44 16.15 3.77 -8.01
C LEU A 44 15.39 2.71 -8.78
N GLU A 45 14.27 2.27 -8.26
CA GLU A 45 13.29 1.47 -8.97
C GLU A 45 12.26 2.38 -9.65
N ILE A 46 11.97 2.11 -10.91
CA ILE A 46 10.90 2.72 -11.70
C ILE A 46 9.94 1.61 -12.09
N MET A 47 8.67 1.72 -11.67
CA MET A 47 7.67 0.69 -11.87
C MET A 47 6.43 1.22 -12.57
N SER A 48 5.99 0.54 -13.62
CA SER A 48 4.71 0.77 -14.28
C SER A 48 3.77 -0.41 -14.01
N PRO A 49 2.67 -0.20 -13.24
CA PRO A 49 1.78 -1.26 -12.86
C PRO A 49 1.00 -1.83 -14.05
N SER A 50 0.71 -3.13 -14.01
CA SER A 50 -0.20 -3.75 -14.98
C SER A 50 -1.67 -3.47 -14.62
N PRO A 51 -2.62 -3.63 -15.57
CA PRO A 51 -4.05 -3.54 -15.26
C PRO A 51 -4.52 -4.55 -14.20
N GLU A 52 -3.88 -5.71 -14.10
CA GLU A 52 -4.16 -6.71 -13.07
C GLU A 52 -3.74 -6.21 -11.69
N HIS A 53 -2.50 -5.73 -11.57
CA HIS A 53 -1.96 -5.09 -10.38
C HIS A 53 -2.89 -3.98 -9.87
N GLU A 54 -3.25 -3.02 -10.74
CA GLU A 54 -4.15 -1.93 -10.36
C GLU A 54 -5.54 -2.42 -9.93
N ARG A 55 -6.08 -3.45 -10.57
CA ARG A 55 -7.38 -4.00 -10.18
C ARG A 55 -7.35 -4.60 -8.78
N VAL A 56 -6.32 -5.35 -8.44
CA VAL A 56 -6.16 -5.94 -7.11
C VAL A 56 -5.95 -4.85 -6.07
N ASN A 57 -5.04 -3.89 -6.34
CA ASN A 57 -4.78 -2.76 -5.47
C ASN A 57 -6.09 -2.01 -5.12
N ARG A 58 -6.88 -1.64 -6.14
CA ARG A 58 -8.16 -0.95 -5.94
C ARG A 58 -9.18 -1.79 -5.15
N ARG A 59 -9.14 -3.13 -5.26
CA ARG A 59 -10.00 -4.00 -4.46
C ARG A 59 -9.59 -4.01 -2.99
N LEU A 60 -8.31 -4.14 -2.70
CA LEU A 60 -7.82 -4.12 -1.32
C LEU A 60 -8.05 -2.74 -0.67
N ALA A 61 -7.83 -1.65 -1.40
CA ALA A 61 -8.16 -0.32 -0.90
C ALA A 61 -9.67 -0.19 -0.57
N GLN A 62 -10.56 -0.65 -1.44
CA GLN A 62 -12.00 -0.64 -1.19
C GLN A 62 -12.41 -1.56 -0.03
N LEU A 63 -11.68 -2.64 0.22
CA LEU A 63 -11.91 -3.50 1.38
C LEU A 63 -11.63 -2.73 2.67
N VAL A 64 -10.46 -2.06 2.77
CA VAL A 64 -10.11 -1.25 3.95
C VAL A 64 -11.17 -0.18 4.20
N LEU A 65 -11.51 0.62 3.18
CA LEU A 65 -12.51 1.69 3.31
C LEU A 65 -13.90 1.15 3.72
N ALA A 66 -14.34 0.03 3.15
CA ALA A 66 -15.63 -0.54 3.53
C ALA A 66 -15.63 -1.06 4.98
N LEU A 67 -14.50 -1.59 5.45
CA LEU A 67 -14.36 -2.05 6.82
C LEU A 67 -14.37 -0.87 7.81
N THR A 68 -13.58 0.18 7.54
CA THR A 68 -13.54 1.37 8.39
C THR A 68 -14.91 2.07 8.46
N GLU A 69 -15.62 2.18 7.32
CA GLU A 69 -17.00 2.70 7.28
C GLU A 69 -17.97 1.90 8.17
N GLU A 70 -17.95 0.55 8.07
CA GLU A 70 -18.83 -0.31 8.88
C GLU A 70 -18.44 -0.34 10.37
N MET A 71 -17.18 -0.09 10.69
CA MET A 71 -16.68 0.04 12.05
C MET A 71 -16.92 1.43 12.65
N GLY A 72 -17.34 2.41 11.85
CA GLY A 72 -17.49 3.80 12.27
C GLY A 72 -16.16 4.50 12.57
N VAL A 73 -15.10 4.11 11.88
CA VAL A 73 -13.75 4.65 12.04
C VAL A 73 -13.42 5.51 10.83
N GLU A 74 -12.96 6.74 11.08
CA GLU A 74 -12.48 7.62 10.00
C GLU A 74 -11.15 7.11 9.43
N ALA A 75 -10.95 7.29 8.13
CA ALA A 75 -9.73 6.90 7.44
C ALA A 75 -9.44 7.81 6.25
N GLU A 76 -8.22 8.28 6.15
CA GLU A 76 -7.71 8.98 4.96
C GLU A 76 -6.97 8.00 4.05
N ASP A 77 -7.49 7.79 2.84
CA ASP A 77 -6.84 7.03 1.77
C ASP A 77 -6.02 7.99 0.89
N LEU A 78 -4.71 7.99 1.04
CA LEU A 78 -3.81 8.82 0.25
C LEU A 78 -3.27 8.11 -1.00
N GLY A 79 -3.77 6.90 -1.29
CA GLY A 79 -3.40 6.14 -2.48
C GLY A 79 -1.90 5.91 -2.59
N SER A 80 -1.33 6.26 -3.74
CA SER A 80 0.10 6.12 -4.05
C SER A 80 0.87 7.42 -3.83
N THR A 81 0.60 8.15 -2.74
CA THR A 81 1.30 9.38 -2.40
C THR A 81 2.82 9.15 -2.26
N THR A 82 3.61 10.10 -2.75
CA THR A 82 5.07 10.06 -2.64
C THR A 82 5.51 10.45 -1.22
N PHE A 83 6.15 9.54 -0.52
CA PHE A 83 6.82 9.78 0.75
C PHE A 83 8.33 9.81 0.56
N ARG A 84 9.02 10.80 1.14
CA ARG A 84 10.48 10.92 1.02
C ARG A 84 11.11 11.57 2.24
N ARG A 85 12.34 11.14 2.54
CA ARG A 85 13.20 11.67 3.60
C ARG A 85 14.60 11.86 3.05
N GLU A 86 14.97 13.12 2.81
CA GLU A 86 16.29 13.44 2.26
C GLU A 86 17.42 13.07 3.21
N ASP A 87 17.23 13.27 4.50
CA ASP A 87 18.22 12.91 5.54
C ASP A 87 18.50 11.41 5.59
N LEU A 88 17.53 10.56 5.22
CA LEU A 88 17.69 9.11 5.09
C LEU A 88 18.11 8.69 3.70
N LYS A 89 18.08 9.59 2.70
CA LYS A 89 18.23 9.30 1.26
C LYS A 89 17.33 8.15 0.83
N ARG A 90 16.04 8.25 1.20
CA ARG A 90 15.00 7.27 0.91
C ARG A 90 13.70 7.92 0.50
N GLY A 91 12.99 7.28 -0.41
CA GLY A 91 11.64 7.63 -0.79
C GLY A 91 10.90 6.45 -1.40
N PHE A 92 9.58 6.48 -1.31
CA PHE A 92 8.72 5.44 -1.85
C PHE A 92 7.35 5.98 -2.25
N GLU A 93 6.73 5.28 -3.16
CA GLU A 93 5.31 5.42 -3.53
C GLU A 93 4.67 4.05 -3.33
N PRO A 94 3.84 3.88 -2.28
CA PRO A 94 3.15 2.62 -2.03
C PRO A 94 2.06 2.39 -3.08
N ASP A 95 1.54 1.19 -3.20
CA ASP A 95 0.37 0.96 -4.04
C ASP A 95 -0.88 1.59 -3.45
N SER A 96 -1.07 1.45 -2.12
CA SER A 96 -2.05 2.21 -1.33
C SER A 96 -1.54 2.44 0.09
N CYS A 97 -1.97 3.53 0.72
CA CYS A 97 -1.68 3.82 2.11
C CYS A 97 -2.85 4.50 2.81
N PHE A 98 -2.97 4.23 4.10
CA PHE A 98 -4.08 4.70 4.92
C PHE A 98 -3.58 5.30 6.24
N TYR A 99 -4.20 6.39 6.62
CA TYR A 99 -4.16 6.94 7.97
C TYR A 99 -5.50 6.62 8.62
N ILE A 100 -5.47 5.93 9.76
CA ILE A 100 -6.63 5.46 10.53
C ILE A 100 -6.48 5.94 11.97
N GLU A 101 -5.43 5.49 12.68
CA GLU A 101 -5.12 5.98 14.04
C GLU A 101 -4.64 7.44 14.02
N ASN A 102 -3.87 7.80 13.00
CA ASN A 102 -3.32 9.14 12.82
C ASN A 102 -4.14 10.00 11.83
N GLU A 103 -5.36 9.60 11.47
CA GLU A 103 -6.23 10.32 10.52
C GLU A 103 -6.35 11.80 10.88
N GLY A 104 -6.75 12.12 12.12
CA GLY A 104 -6.95 13.48 12.56
C GLY A 104 -5.70 14.39 12.53
N LEU A 105 -4.49 13.82 12.45
CA LEU A 105 -3.24 14.56 12.29
C LEU A 105 -2.98 14.92 10.81
N ILE A 106 -3.61 14.22 9.88
CA ILE A 106 -3.39 14.34 8.43
C ILE A 106 -4.57 15.00 7.72
N TYR A 107 -5.78 14.86 8.28
CA TYR A 107 -7.00 15.41 7.70
C TYR A 107 -6.86 16.88 7.24
N GLY A 108 -7.20 17.13 5.99
CA GLY A 108 -7.17 18.47 5.39
C GLY A 108 -5.77 19.00 5.06
N LYS A 109 -4.71 18.20 5.16
CA LYS A 109 -3.36 18.61 4.72
C LYS A 109 -3.22 18.41 3.21
N ASP A 110 -2.77 19.44 2.53
CA ASP A 110 -2.42 19.37 1.10
C ASP A 110 -1.16 18.53 0.85
N ARG A 111 -0.31 18.36 1.88
CA ARG A 111 0.95 17.63 1.80
C ARG A 111 1.32 17.01 3.13
N VAL A 112 1.82 15.78 3.08
CA VAL A 112 2.40 15.08 4.24
C VAL A 112 3.93 15.11 4.15
N ASP A 113 4.59 15.48 5.25
CA ASP A 113 6.05 15.52 5.37
C ASP A 113 6.49 14.63 6.54
N LEU A 114 7.04 13.47 6.23
CA LEU A 114 7.50 12.48 7.22
C LEU A 114 8.66 12.93 8.12
N SER A 115 9.15 14.18 7.97
CA SER A 115 10.09 14.78 8.94
C SER A 115 9.38 15.34 10.18
N VAL A 116 8.08 15.62 10.08
CA VAL A 116 7.25 16.25 11.12
C VAL A 116 5.89 15.56 11.30
N ASP A 117 5.39 14.90 10.27
CA ASP A 117 4.12 14.17 10.27
C ASP A 117 4.35 12.67 10.55
N PRO A 118 3.37 11.96 11.12
CA PRO A 118 3.46 10.52 11.27
C PRO A 118 3.50 9.82 9.90
N PRO A 119 4.09 8.63 9.80
CA PRO A 119 3.93 7.78 8.63
C PRO A 119 2.48 7.25 8.53
N PRO A 120 2.06 6.73 7.37
CA PRO A 120 0.77 6.04 7.27
C PRO A 120 0.71 4.84 8.23
N ASP A 121 -0.48 4.61 8.80
CA ASP A 121 -0.71 3.50 9.74
C ASP A 121 -0.69 2.15 9.03
N LEU A 122 -1.15 2.12 7.79
CA LEU A 122 -1.17 0.93 6.94
C LEU A 122 -0.66 1.26 5.53
N VAL A 123 0.26 0.43 5.04
CA VAL A 123 0.69 0.41 3.63
C VAL A 123 0.29 -0.93 3.00
N ILE A 124 -0.23 -0.89 1.77
CA ILE A 124 -0.52 -2.07 0.96
C ILE A 124 0.41 -2.09 -0.26
N GLU A 125 1.02 -3.25 -0.50
CA GLU A 125 1.87 -3.55 -1.66
C GLU A 125 1.34 -4.75 -2.43
N ILE A 126 1.30 -4.63 -3.74
CA ILE A 126 0.90 -5.68 -4.68
C ILE A 126 2.14 -6.16 -5.42
N ASP A 127 2.62 -7.33 -5.08
CA ASP A 127 3.84 -7.92 -5.63
C ASP A 127 3.51 -9.18 -6.47
N ILE A 128 2.75 -9.03 -7.53
CA ILE A 128 2.41 -10.13 -8.45
C ILE A 128 3.65 -10.62 -9.20
N THR A 129 4.61 -9.72 -9.44
CA THR A 129 5.94 -10.05 -9.94
C THR A 129 6.98 -9.80 -8.85
N SER A 130 8.08 -10.54 -8.85
CA SER A 130 9.12 -10.39 -7.82
C SER A 130 9.63 -8.95 -7.76
N PRO A 131 9.62 -8.30 -6.59
CA PRO A 131 10.16 -6.95 -6.44
C PRO A 131 11.67 -6.96 -6.66
N SER A 132 12.20 -5.93 -7.31
CA SER A 132 13.65 -5.78 -7.53
C SER A 132 14.33 -5.15 -6.32
N ILE A 133 13.67 -4.22 -5.62
CA ILE A 133 14.12 -3.62 -4.36
C ILE A 133 13.20 -4.07 -3.23
N SER A 134 13.79 -4.52 -2.12
CA SER A 134 12.99 -4.80 -0.93
C SER A 134 12.53 -3.50 -0.28
N LYS A 135 11.24 -3.22 -0.30
CA LYS A 135 10.66 -2.00 0.28
C LYS A 135 10.54 -2.05 1.81
N LEU A 136 10.47 -3.24 2.42
CA LEU A 136 10.33 -3.36 3.88
C LEU A 136 11.41 -2.61 4.67
N PRO A 137 12.72 -2.63 4.32
CA PRO A 137 13.72 -1.81 5.01
C PRO A 137 13.49 -0.30 4.85
N ILE A 138 12.88 0.15 3.75
CA ILE A 138 12.55 1.56 3.54
C ILE A 138 11.41 1.93 4.48
N TYR A 139 10.33 1.15 4.50
CA TYR A 139 9.18 1.36 5.39
C TYR A 139 9.57 1.34 6.87
N ALA A 140 10.44 0.40 7.28
CA ALA A 140 10.94 0.33 8.64
C ALA A 140 11.67 1.60 9.08
N GLN A 141 12.49 2.19 8.19
CA GLN A 141 13.20 3.44 8.48
C GLN A 141 12.30 4.68 8.45
N MET A 142 11.17 4.59 7.75
CA MET A 142 10.14 5.63 7.76
C MET A 142 9.17 5.48 8.93
N GLY A 143 9.22 4.35 9.64
CA GLY A 143 8.40 4.09 10.82
C GLY A 143 6.99 3.59 10.53
N VAL A 144 6.71 3.09 9.32
CA VAL A 144 5.39 2.53 8.96
C VAL A 144 5.05 1.35 9.87
N PRO A 145 3.99 1.39 10.69
CA PRO A 145 3.73 0.37 11.69
C PRO A 145 3.24 -0.95 11.10
N GLU A 146 2.45 -0.91 10.01
CA GLU A 146 1.88 -2.11 9.39
C GLU A 146 2.03 -2.08 7.87
N VAL A 147 2.42 -3.23 7.29
CA VAL A 147 2.50 -3.44 5.83
C VAL A 147 1.75 -4.71 5.46
N TRP A 148 0.85 -4.60 4.51
CA TRP A 148 0.22 -5.72 3.84
C TRP A 148 0.88 -5.95 2.49
N ARG A 149 1.20 -7.20 2.18
CA ARG A 149 1.81 -7.57 0.93
C ARG A 149 1.06 -8.72 0.29
N TYR A 150 0.57 -8.49 -0.93
CA TYR A 150 -0.14 -9.49 -1.72
C TYR A 150 0.72 -9.94 -2.89
N ASP A 151 1.01 -11.25 -2.99
CA ASP A 151 1.90 -11.83 -4.00
C ASP A 151 1.17 -12.40 -5.24
N GLY A 152 -0.14 -12.15 -5.35
CA GLY A 152 -0.99 -12.69 -6.41
C GLY A 152 -1.84 -13.88 -5.97
N GLU A 153 -1.48 -14.54 -4.87
CA GLU A 153 -2.19 -15.69 -4.30
C GLU A 153 -2.55 -15.46 -2.82
N ARG A 154 -1.59 -14.99 -2.06
CA ARG A 154 -1.70 -14.85 -0.60
C ARG A 154 -1.33 -13.43 -0.16
N LEU A 155 -2.05 -12.94 0.86
CA LEU A 155 -1.68 -11.72 1.57
C LEU A 155 -0.93 -12.08 2.85
N THR A 156 0.22 -11.42 3.06
CA THR A 156 0.97 -11.44 4.31
C THR A 156 0.88 -10.08 4.98
N MET A 157 0.76 -10.07 6.30
CA MET A 157 0.75 -8.87 7.13
C MET A 157 2.02 -8.78 7.95
N TRP A 158 2.58 -7.60 8.06
CA TRP A 158 3.86 -7.34 8.70
C TRP A 158 3.73 -6.20 9.69
N LYS A 159 4.16 -6.42 10.93
CA LYS A 159 4.23 -5.42 12.00
C LYS A 159 5.66 -4.95 12.18
N LEU A 160 5.87 -3.65 12.34
CA LEU A 160 7.16 -3.09 12.69
C LEU A 160 7.47 -3.31 14.18
N GLU A 161 8.57 -3.99 14.47
CA GLU A 161 9.11 -4.16 15.81
C GLU A 161 10.54 -3.60 15.88
N GLY A 162 10.68 -2.43 16.51
CA GLY A 162 11.94 -1.69 16.49
C GLY A 162 12.33 -1.24 15.08
N SER A 163 13.26 -1.93 14.45
CA SER A 163 13.75 -1.60 13.10
C SER A 163 13.49 -2.71 12.05
N ARG A 164 12.70 -3.71 12.41
CA ARG A 164 12.44 -4.89 11.56
C ARG A 164 10.96 -5.24 11.57
N TYR A 165 10.53 -5.84 10.48
CA TYR A 165 9.19 -6.39 10.39
C TYR A 165 9.13 -7.84 10.86
N THR A 166 8.06 -8.16 11.59
CA THR A 166 7.68 -9.51 11.99
C THR A 166 6.34 -9.83 11.33
N GLU A 167 6.21 -11.03 10.74
CA GLU A 167 4.94 -11.47 10.15
C GLU A 167 3.91 -11.69 11.25
N ILE A 168 2.69 -11.18 11.03
CA ILE A 168 1.54 -11.32 11.91
C ILE A 168 0.37 -11.93 11.14
N THR A 169 -0.57 -12.53 11.85
CA THR A 169 -1.76 -13.15 11.26
C THR A 169 -3.00 -12.27 11.33
N GLU A 170 -2.99 -11.27 12.18
CA GLU A 170 -4.09 -10.35 12.42
C GLU A 170 -3.60 -8.90 12.31
N SER A 171 -4.40 -8.04 11.68
CA SER A 171 -4.07 -6.64 11.47
C SER A 171 -3.99 -5.89 12.80
N LEU A 172 -3.03 -4.96 12.91
CA LEU A 172 -2.94 -4.02 14.02
C LEU A 172 -4.00 -2.92 13.89
N THR A 173 -4.10 -2.40 12.67
CA THR A 173 -4.92 -1.22 12.35
C THR A 173 -6.40 -1.57 12.27
N LEU A 174 -6.73 -2.81 11.88
CA LEU A 174 -8.10 -3.32 11.75
C LEU A 174 -8.23 -4.64 12.53
N PRO A 175 -8.37 -4.60 13.86
CA PRO A 175 -8.51 -5.78 14.70
C PRO A 175 -9.65 -6.69 14.23
N SER A 176 -9.48 -8.00 14.45
CA SER A 176 -10.32 -9.09 13.95
C SER A 176 -10.17 -9.41 12.46
N LEU A 177 -9.43 -8.59 11.69
CA LEU A 177 -9.15 -8.87 10.29
C LEU A 177 -7.85 -9.68 10.16
N THR A 178 -7.98 -10.93 9.71
CA THR A 178 -6.82 -11.80 9.52
C THR A 178 -6.33 -11.81 8.08
N ASN A 179 -5.05 -12.14 7.88
CA ASN A 179 -4.46 -12.31 6.55
C ASN A 179 -5.21 -13.36 5.70
N ALA A 180 -5.77 -14.39 6.33
CA ALA A 180 -6.58 -15.41 5.65
C ALA A 180 -7.89 -14.82 5.11
N VAL A 181 -8.58 -13.99 5.89
CA VAL A 181 -9.81 -13.32 5.47
C VAL A 181 -9.55 -12.36 4.32
N VAL A 182 -8.50 -11.55 4.41
CA VAL A 182 -8.13 -10.61 3.31
C VAL A 182 -7.74 -11.36 2.06
N SER A 183 -6.98 -12.46 2.17
CA SER A 183 -6.63 -13.32 1.03
C SER A 183 -7.88 -13.90 0.35
N ASP A 184 -8.85 -14.39 1.12
CA ASP A 184 -10.11 -14.91 0.60
C ASP A 184 -10.91 -13.83 -0.17
N PHE A 185 -11.01 -12.63 0.39
CA PHE A 185 -11.64 -11.50 -0.31
C PHE A 185 -10.86 -11.08 -1.55
N ALA A 186 -9.53 -11.08 -1.53
CA ALA A 186 -8.71 -10.80 -2.71
C ALA A 186 -8.99 -11.81 -3.83
N GLU A 187 -9.01 -13.11 -3.52
CA GLU A 187 -9.33 -14.16 -4.49
C GLU A 187 -10.77 -14.04 -5.02
N LYS A 188 -11.76 -13.86 -4.15
CA LYS A 188 -13.17 -13.65 -4.55
C LYS A 188 -13.33 -12.43 -5.46
N SER A 189 -12.51 -11.40 -5.27
CA SER A 189 -12.56 -10.18 -6.10
C SER A 189 -12.21 -10.43 -7.57
N LYS A 190 -11.45 -11.48 -7.89
CA LYS A 190 -11.04 -11.83 -9.26
C LYS A 190 -12.22 -12.33 -10.09
N THR A 191 -13.18 -12.99 -9.47
CA THR A 191 -14.30 -13.65 -10.15
C THR A 191 -15.67 -13.04 -9.89
N THR A 192 -15.78 -12.19 -8.84
CA THR A 192 -17.05 -11.57 -8.43
C THR A 192 -17.15 -10.14 -8.92
N LYS A 193 -18.34 -9.73 -9.41
CA LYS A 193 -18.59 -8.33 -9.76
C LYS A 193 -18.43 -7.43 -8.54
N ARG A 194 -17.87 -6.22 -8.76
CA ARG A 194 -17.49 -5.28 -7.70
C ARG A 194 -18.59 -5.07 -6.65
N THR A 195 -19.81 -4.74 -7.07
CA THR A 195 -20.90 -4.43 -6.13
C THR A 195 -21.26 -5.64 -5.25
N THR A 196 -21.40 -6.82 -5.85
CA THR A 196 -21.69 -8.06 -5.11
C THR A 196 -20.58 -8.40 -4.12
N TRP A 197 -19.32 -8.23 -4.55
CA TRP A 197 -18.17 -8.46 -3.70
C TRP A 197 -18.14 -7.47 -2.52
N LEU A 198 -18.40 -6.18 -2.76
CA LEU A 198 -18.40 -5.16 -1.72
C LEU A 198 -19.53 -5.36 -0.70
N MET A 199 -20.71 -5.84 -1.16
CA MET A 199 -21.79 -6.23 -0.24
C MET A 199 -21.35 -7.36 0.70
N ALA A 200 -20.64 -8.36 0.17
CA ALA A 200 -20.13 -9.45 1.01
C ALA A 200 -19.06 -8.99 2.01
N VAL A 201 -18.22 -8.00 1.65
CA VAL A 201 -17.25 -7.37 2.58
C VAL A 201 -18.00 -6.68 3.72
N ARG A 202 -19.03 -5.88 3.41
CA ARG A 202 -19.84 -5.17 4.42
C ARG A 202 -20.60 -6.13 5.33
N GLU A 203 -21.19 -7.18 4.78
CA GLU A 203 -21.88 -8.23 5.55
C GLU A 203 -20.93 -8.93 6.53
N TRP A 204 -19.71 -9.21 6.07
CA TRP A 204 -18.67 -9.77 6.93
C TRP A 204 -18.29 -8.78 8.05
N ALA A 205 -18.08 -7.51 7.73
CA ALA A 205 -17.74 -6.47 8.69
C ALA A 205 -18.82 -6.35 9.79
N GLN A 206 -20.09 -6.26 9.42
CA GLN A 206 -21.23 -6.16 10.36
C GLN A 206 -21.31 -7.35 11.32
N SER A 207 -20.80 -8.53 10.93
CA SER A 207 -20.88 -9.74 11.74
C SER A 207 -19.61 -10.03 12.56
N HIS A 208 -18.47 -9.39 12.26
CA HIS A 208 -17.16 -9.71 12.84
C HIS A 208 -16.39 -8.49 13.36
N ALA A 209 -16.64 -7.31 12.82
CA ALA A 209 -15.98 -6.11 13.29
C ALA A 209 -16.56 -5.67 14.64
N HIS A 210 -15.70 -5.54 15.63
CA HIS A 210 -16.05 -4.85 16.86
C HIS A 210 -15.65 -3.38 16.73
N PRO A 211 -16.46 -2.42 17.24
CA PRO A 211 -16.03 -1.04 17.33
C PRO A 211 -14.66 -0.95 18.02
N LEU A 212 -13.76 -0.13 17.51
CA LEU A 212 -12.53 0.21 18.23
C LEU A 212 -12.93 1.04 19.45
N ASP A 213 -12.56 0.56 20.66
CA ASP A 213 -12.80 1.24 21.94
C ASP A 213 -11.93 2.51 22.09
#